data_e7a0b8c382860af5c24a94b7277c48be
#
_entry.id   e7a0b8c382860af5c24a94b7277c48be
#
_cell.length_a   1.000
_cell.length_b   1.000
_cell.length_c   1.000
_cell.angle_alpha   90.00
_cell.angle_beta   90.00
_cell.angle_gamma   90.00
#
_symmetry.space_group_name_H-M   'P 1'
#
loop_
_entity.id
_entity.type
_entity.pdbx_description
1 polymer ?
#
loop_
_entity_poly.entity_id
_entity_poly.type
_entity_poly.pdbx_seq_one_letter_code
_entity_poly.pdbx_strand_id
1 'polypeptide(L)'
;MEISGQFTPQNYGYTKMGNEILDNISYPINLKSESRLTSIIAIGNPIVDISAEIDRESIRRYNLAWGGTFFANESNMGFYEELESKPQVTYIPGGSIQNTLRVTSWCLNMEEKNKGKYRITMLGAIGQDGYKDKILYALQSAGVKPLLQVIPNMSTSRCGVGIWQKERCLLPHIKASNCLTEEFVSEHESEIYDNDALLIEGYFLQEKYELCKHLCTSFKRSKKMVILTLSAVFMVQAHREKIMEIAQYSDMIVANMEEMTAFAEVEKDSPKNVFIIAFGKLAPKDRLLLVTDGGNGVYVSKFDYKKGQLDFILQSFPHNLKNEEICDLNGAGDAFLGGFLSQFMKGASLHDCCKAGNEAAFVIIKSVGCTFPKDKVINFQSNSKNNILKV
;
A
#
# COMPACT_ATOMS: atom_id res chain seq x y z
N MET A 1 -17.02 19.18 -22.48
CA MET A 1 -16.97 20.59 -22.04
C MET A 1 -15.61 20.83 -21.45
N GLU A 2 -14.74 21.57 -22.14
CA GLU A 2 -13.47 22.00 -21.57
C GLU A 2 -13.76 23.03 -20.49
N ILE A 3 -13.37 22.73 -19.25
CA ILE A 3 -13.45 23.66 -18.15
C ILE A 3 -12.23 24.59 -18.28
N SER A 4 -12.37 25.66 -19.07
CA SER A 4 -11.40 26.77 -19.13
C SER A 4 -11.65 27.78 -18.01
N GLY A 5 -11.64 27.33 -16.76
CA GLY A 5 -11.68 28.19 -15.58
C GLY A 5 -10.29 28.29 -14.95
N GLN A 6 -9.80 29.49 -14.71
CA GLN A 6 -8.59 29.68 -13.91
C GLN A 6 -8.77 29.02 -12.55
N PHE A 7 -7.90 28.08 -12.23
CA PHE A 7 -7.89 27.37 -10.96
C PHE A 7 -7.48 28.35 -9.87
N THR A 8 -8.45 28.82 -9.08
CA THR A 8 -8.17 29.56 -7.86
C THR A 8 -8.51 28.67 -6.66
N PRO A 9 -7.61 28.52 -5.69
CA PRO A 9 -7.81 27.68 -4.49
C PRO A 9 -9.10 27.98 -3.70
N GLN A 10 -9.70 29.16 -3.92
CA GLN A 10 -10.88 29.64 -3.20
C GLN A 10 -12.20 29.00 -3.64
N ASN A 11 -12.25 28.30 -4.78
CA ASN A 11 -13.50 27.74 -5.32
C ASN A 11 -13.83 26.33 -4.84
N TYR A 12 -12.91 25.68 -4.13
CA TYR A 12 -13.12 24.36 -3.55
C TYR A 12 -12.96 24.46 -2.04
N GLY A 13 -14.06 24.41 -1.32
CA GLY A 13 -14.20 24.66 0.12
C GLY A 13 -13.11 24.04 0.99
N TYR A 14 -12.06 24.79 1.22
CA TYR A 14 -11.11 24.50 2.27
C TYR A 14 -11.81 24.62 3.62
N THR A 15 -11.99 23.51 4.33
CA THR A 15 -12.39 23.59 5.73
C THR A 15 -11.24 24.25 6.52
N LYS A 16 -11.57 25.32 7.20
CA LYS A 16 -10.66 26.20 7.97
C LYS A 16 -9.92 25.52 9.15
N MET A 17 -9.96 24.19 9.26
CA MET A 17 -9.49 23.44 10.42
C MET A 17 -8.01 22.99 10.38
N GLY A 18 -7.20 23.46 9.50
CA GLY A 18 -5.80 22.98 9.40
C GLY A 18 -4.72 24.04 9.26
N ASN A 19 -5.09 25.32 9.10
CA ASN A 19 -4.14 26.34 8.66
C ASN A 19 -3.06 26.70 9.70
N GLU A 20 -3.31 26.61 10.99
CA GLU A 20 -2.32 27.02 12.00
C GLU A 20 -1.15 26.04 12.16
N ILE A 21 -1.33 24.76 11.76
CA ILE A 21 -0.28 23.73 11.86
C ILE A 21 0.53 23.63 10.56
N LEU A 22 -0.05 23.99 9.43
CA LEU A 22 0.56 23.80 8.10
C LEU A 22 1.42 24.98 7.63
N ASP A 23 1.24 26.19 8.18
CA ASP A 23 1.97 27.39 7.78
C ASP A 23 3.49 27.35 8.00
N ASN A 24 3.98 26.35 8.75
CA ASN A 24 5.40 26.13 9.00
C ASN A 24 5.99 24.86 8.36
N ILE A 25 5.23 24.12 7.52
CA ILE A 25 5.65 22.83 6.96
C ILE A 25 5.70 22.87 5.42
N SER A 26 6.31 23.88 4.83
CA SER A 26 6.65 23.86 3.41
C SER A 26 8.07 23.35 3.21
N TYR A 27 8.25 22.08 2.89
CA TYR A 27 9.51 21.56 2.40
C TYR A 27 9.31 20.89 1.05
N PRO A 28 10.05 21.33 0.02
CA PRO A 28 9.99 20.66 -1.27
C PRO A 28 10.52 19.23 -1.10
N ILE A 29 9.76 18.24 -1.62
CA ILE A 29 10.39 16.98 -2.01
C ILE A 29 11.36 17.39 -3.10
N ASN A 30 12.65 17.48 -2.76
CA ASN A 30 13.66 17.73 -3.76
C ASN A 30 13.84 16.43 -4.57
N LEU A 31 12.98 16.24 -5.59
CA LEU A 31 13.07 15.14 -6.55
C LEU A 31 14.35 15.23 -7.41
N LYS A 32 15.13 16.29 -7.23
CA LYS A 32 16.45 16.45 -7.83
C LYS A 32 17.49 15.78 -6.95
N SER A 33 17.74 14.52 -7.24
CA SER A 33 19.03 13.81 -7.21
C SER A 33 19.75 13.47 -5.90
N GLU A 34 19.43 13.89 -4.67
CA GLU A 34 20.37 13.62 -3.56
C GLU A 34 19.81 13.04 -2.27
N SER A 35 18.51 13.02 -2.04
CA SER A 35 17.98 12.39 -0.82
C SER A 35 17.62 10.91 -1.06
N ARG A 36 18.62 10.05 -1.00
CA ARG A 36 18.41 8.60 -0.96
C ARG A 36 17.78 8.24 0.39
N LEU A 37 16.63 7.58 0.36
CA LEU A 37 16.08 6.98 1.58
C LEU A 37 16.88 5.72 1.89
N THR A 38 17.39 5.62 3.09
CA THR A 38 18.12 4.43 3.55
C THR A 38 17.24 3.54 4.43
N SER A 39 16.14 4.08 4.89
CA SER A 39 15.23 3.35 5.77
C SER A 39 13.76 3.74 5.56
N ILE A 40 12.89 2.75 5.72
CA ILE A 40 11.44 2.92 5.71
C ILE A 40 10.82 2.09 6.83
N ILE A 41 9.91 2.69 7.58
CA ILE A 41 9.03 1.99 8.49
C ILE A 41 7.60 2.07 7.97
N ALA A 42 6.89 0.96 8.01
CA ALA A 42 5.48 0.95 7.63
C ALA A 42 4.62 0.43 8.78
N ILE A 43 3.45 1.07 8.95
CA ILE A 43 2.44 0.69 9.92
C ILE A 43 1.22 0.12 9.21
N GLY A 44 0.77 -1.06 9.64
CA GLY A 44 -0.38 -1.75 9.04
C GLY A 44 -0.71 -3.06 9.72
N ASN A 45 -1.54 -3.86 9.07
CA ASN A 45 -2.07 -5.10 9.61
C ASN A 45 -1.22 -6.31 9.17
N PRO A 46 -0.40 -6.90 10.07
CA PRO A 46 0.21 -8.20 9.79
C PRO A 46 -0.87 -9.30 9.85
N ILE A 47 -1.03 -10.01 8.74
CA ILE A 47 -2.08 -11.01 8.54
C ILE A 47 -1.46 -12.31 8.03
N VAL A 48 -2.06 -13.45 8.36
CA VAL A 48 -1.80 -14.73 7.70
C VAL A 48 -2.99 -15.09 6.82
N ASP A 49 -2.75 -15.28 5.54
CA ASP A 49 -3.72 -15.82 4.61
C ASP A 49 -3.75 -17.35 4.72
N ILE A 50 -4.92 -17.91 5.00
CA ILE A 50 -5.17 -19.36 5.06
C ILE A 50 -5.92 -19.73 3.79
N SER A 51 -5.22 -20.33 2.85
CA SER A 51 -5.73 -20.57 1.49
C SER A 51 -5.95 -22.07 1.24
N ALA A 52 -7.10 -22.42 0.70
CA ALA A 52 -7.38 -23.76 0.22
C ALA A 52 -8.37 -23.76 -0.94
N GLU A 53 -8.33 -24.80 -1.75
CA GLU A 53 -9.39 -25.08 -2.71
C GLU A 53 -10.67 -25.52 -1.97
N ILE A 54 -11.79 -24.92 -2.36
CA ILE A 54 -13.12 -25.20 -1.81
C ILE A 54 -14.14 -25.33 -2.93
N ASP A 55 -15.28 -25.91 -2.63
CA ASP A 55 -16.37 -26.06 -3.58
C ASP A 55 -17.43 -24.94 -3.45
N ARG A 56 -18.43 -24.96 -4.35
CA ARG A 56 -19.52 -24.01 -4.33
C ARG A 56 -20.44 -24.16 -3.13
N GLU A 57 -20.50 -25.33 -2.51
CA GLU A 57 -21.35 -25.58 -1.36
C GLU A 57 -20.75 -24.90 -0.11
N SER A 58 -19.43 -24.95 0.05
CA SER A 58 -18.70 -24.19 1.10
C SER A 58 -19.01 -22.71 1.07
N ILE A 59 -18.97 -22.09 -0.12
CA ILE A 59 -19.29 -20.67 -0.28
C ILE A 59 -20.73 -20.36 0.17
N ARG A 60 -21.70 -21.19 -0.22
CA ARG A 60 -23.10 -21.01 0.19
C ARG A 60 -23.31 -21.21 1.69
N ARG A 61 -22.65 -22.22 2.27
CA ARG A 61 -22.73 -22.57 3.70
C ARG A 61 -22.36 -21.39 4.59
N TYR A 62 -21.37 -20.61 4.20
CA TYR A 62 -20.86 -19.47 4.97
C TYR A 62 -21.36 -18.13 4.46
N ASN A 63 -22.36 -18.13 3.58
CA ASN A 63 -22.93 -16.91 2.98
C ASN A 63 -21.88 -15.99 2.36
N LEU A 64 -20.93 -16.57 1.61
CA LEU A 64 -19.87 -15.89 0.88
C LEU A 64 -20.21 -15.81 -0.62
N ALA A 65 -19.45 -15.06 -1.38
CA ALA A 65 -19.55 -15.00 -2.84
C ALA A 65 -18.17 -14.94 -3.49
N TRP A 66 -18.06 -15.48 -4.68
CA TRP A 66 -16.87 -15.41 -5.48
C TRP A 66 -16.55 -13.97 -5.89
N GLY A 67 -15.27 -13.63 -5.92
CA GLY A 67 -14.80 -12.27 -6.20
C GLY A 67 -15.02 -11.27 -5.06
N GLY A 68 -15.64 -11.68 -3.94
CA GLY A 68 -15.99 -10.81 -2.83
C GLY A 68 -15.00 -10.87 -1.67
N THR A 69 -15.00 -9.78 -0.89
CA THR A 69 -14.38 -9.71 0.43
C THR A 69 -15.46 -9.54 1.49
N PHE A 70 -15.49 -10.42 2.48
CA PHE A 70 -16.48 -10.46 3.55
C PHE A 70 -15.78 -10.38 4.89
N PHE A 71 -16.36 -9.65 5.84
CA PHE A 71 -15.80 -9.62 7.19
C PHE A 71 -16.26 -10.80 8.01
N ALA A 72 -15.37 -11.34 8.83
CA ALA A 72 -15.66 -12.45 9.72
C ALA A 72 -16.68 -12.07 10.80
N ASN A 73 -17.67 -12.93 10.97
CA ASN A 73 -18.70 -12.85 12.00
C ASN A 73 -19.05 -14.27 12.51
N GLU A 74 -19.89 -14.38 13.51
CA GLU A 74 -20.22 -15.67 14.14
C GLU A 74 -20.72 -16.73 13.13
N SER A 75 -21.46 -16.32 12.09
CA SER A 75 -22.06 -17.25 11.13
C SER A 75 -21.08 -17.82 10.12
N ASN A 76 -19.92 -17.17 9.89
CA ASN A 76 -18.94 -17.58 8.90
C ASN A 76 -17.57 -17.98 9.47
N MET A 77 -17.42 -17.97 10.80
CA MET A 77 -16.15 -18.37 11.45
C MET A 77 -15.74 -19.83 11.17
N GLY A 78 -16.68 -20.74 11.00
CA GLY A 78 -16.41 -22.13 10.63
C GLY A 78 -15.71 -22.30 9.28
N PHE A 79 -15.68 -21.25 8.46
CA PHE A 79 -14.94 -21.24 7.19
C PHE A 79 -13.43 -21.45 7.37
N TYR A 80 -12.85 -20.92 8.44
CA TYR A 80 -11.42 -21.09 8.74
C TYR A 80 -11.13 -22.56 9.08
N GLU A 81 -11.98 -23.21 9.88
CA GLU A 81 -11.84 -24.62 10.23
C GLU A 81 -11.99 -25.50 9.00
N GLU A 82 -12.91 -25.17 8.10
CA GLU A 82 -13.04 -25.88 6.84
C GLU A 82 -11.78 -25.73 5.97
N LEU A 83 -11.23 -24.53 5.80
CA LEU A 83 -9.99 -24.32 5.06
C LEU A 83 -8.83 -25.12 5.66
N GLU A 84 -8.68 -25.08 6.99
CA GLU A 84 -7.61 -25.78 7.70
C GLU A 84 -7.75 -27.31 7.66
N SER A 85 -8.96 -27.82 7.44
CA SER A 85 -9.21 -29.26 7.25
C SER A 85 -8.79 -29.79 5.87
N LYS A 86 -8.53 -28.91 4.89
CA LYS A 86 -8.18 -29.35 3.53
C LYS A 86 -6.73 -29.85 3.46
N PRO A 87 -6.47 -30.97 2.77
CA PRO A 87 -5.11 -31.55 2.69
C PRO A 87 -4.07 -30.61 2.08
N GLN A 88 -4.49 -29.66 1.25
CA GLN A 88 -3.61 -28.72 0.53
C GLN A 88 -3.72 -27.30 1.09
N VAL A 89 -4.10 -27.15 2.35
CA VAL A 89 -4.11 -25.85 2.99
C VAL A 89 -2.73 -25.22 2.98
N THR A 90 -2.66 -23.96 2.60
CA THR A 90 -1.44 -23.17 2.61
C THR A 90 -1.59 -21.95 3.53
N TYR A 91 -0.49 -21.60 4.19
CA TYR A 91 -0.40 -20.44 5.06
C TYR A 91 0.60 -19.47 4.42
N ILE A 92 0.09 -18.35 3.91
CA ILE A 92 0.89 -17.36 3.19
C ILE A 92 0.89 -16.07 4.02
N PRO A 93 2.04 -15.39 4.18
CA PRO A 93 2.03 -14.06 4.76
C PRO A 93 1.18 -13.13 3.90
N GLY A 94 0.16 -12.53 4.50
CA GLY A 94 -0.78 -11.62 3.88
C GLY A 94 -0.76 -10.24 4.54
N GLY A 95 -1.68 -9.38 4.11
CA GLY A 95 -1.73 -7.97 4.52
C GLY A 95 -0.89 -7.08 3.60
N SER A 96 -1.52 -6.00 3.11
CA SER A 96 -0.97 -5.15 2.04
C SER A 96 0.42 -4.61 2.39
N ILE A 97 0.58 -4.02 3.58
CA ILE A 97 1.87 -3.47 4.00
C ILE A 97 2.94 -4.56 4.18
N GLN A 98 2.58 -5.70 4.77
CA GLN A 98 3.51 -6.83 4.92
C GLN A 98 4.04 -7.31 3.57
N ASN A 99 3.15 -7.45 2.59
CA ASN A 99 3.51 -7.82 1.22
C ASN A 99 4.41 -6.76 0.58
N THR A 100 4.03 -5.49 0.64
CA THR A 100 4.81 -4.37 0.10
C THR A 100 6.23 -4.36 0.65
N LEU A 101 6.40 -4.45 1.98
CA LEU A 101 7.72 -4.43 2.60
C LEU A 101 8.59 -5.64 2.22
N ARG A 102 7.99 -6.83 2.17
CA ARG A 102 8.71 -8.05 1.76
C ARG A 102 9.18 -7.94 0.32
N VAL A 103 8.35 -7.43 -0.60
CA VAL A 103 8.75 -7.20 -2.00
C VAL A 103 9.78 -6.09 -2.10
N THR A 104 9.65 -4.99 -1.35
CA THR A 104 10.65 -3.91 -1.30
C THR A 104 12.02 -4.48 -0.92
N SER A 105 12.07 -5.23 0.17
CA SER A 105 13.30 -5.84 0.65
C SER A 105 13.88 -6.86 -0.34
N TRP A 106 13.03 -7.70 -0.92
CA TRP A 106 13.42 -8.65 -1.96
C TRP A 106 14.08 -7.95 -3.14
N CYS A 107 13.43 -6.91 -3.70
CA CYS A 107 13.97 -6.15 -4.84
C CYS A 107 15.28 -5.41 -4.49
N LEU A 108 15.42 -4.89 -3.27
CA LEU A 108 16.66 -4.24 -2.82
C LEU A 108 17.82 -5.23 -2.69
N ASN A 109 17.55 -6.43 -2.17
CA ASN A 109 18.57 -7.45 -1.87
C ASN A 109 18.97 -8.30 -3.08
N MET A 110 18.32 -8.13 -4.24
CA MET A 110 18.75 -8.80 -5.49
C MET A 110 20.16 -8.44 -5.92
N GLU A 111 20.61 -7.24 -5.58
CA GLU A 111 21.98 -6.80 -5.85
C GLU A 111 22.83 -6.97 -4.59
N GLU A 112 23.85 -7.82 -4.64
CA GLU A 112 24.74 -8.14 -3.51
C GLU A 112 25.29 -6.88 -2.82
N LYS A 113 25.64 -5.85 -3.61
CA LYS A 113 26.13 -4.55 -3.11
C LYS A 113 25.14 -3.78 -2.24
N ASN A 114 23.86 -4.18 -2.23
CA ASN A 114 22.78 -3.51 -1.47
C ASN A 114 22.46 -4.24 -0.16
N LYS A 115 22.94 -5.46 0.04
CA LYS A 115 22.68 -6.22 1.27
C LYS A 115 23.12 -5.42 2.49
N GLY A 116 22.20 -5.28 3.45
CA GLY A 116 22.43 -4.54 4.70
C GLY A 116 22.48 -3.01 4.57
N LYS A 117 22.31 -2.46 3.37
CA LYS A 117 22.34 -1.02 3.12
C LYS A 117 21.03 -0.31 3.45
N TYR A 118 19.92 -1.04 3.34
CA TYR A 118 18.58 -0.51 3.52
C TYR A 118 17.90 -1.19 4.69
N ARG A 119 17.25 -0.39 5.53
CA ARG A 119 16.47 -0.88 6.67
C ARG A 119 14.98 -0.78 6.35
N ILE A 120 14.32 -1.92 6.34
CA ILE A 120 12.88 -2.04 6.10
C ILE A 120 12.26 -2.58 7.38
N THR A 121 11.36 -1.82 8.00
CA THR A 121 10.76 -2.16 9.31
C THR A 121 9.25 -2.24 9.20
N MET A 122 8.65 -3.27 9.77
CA MET A 122 7.20 -3.38 9.93
C MET A 122 6.79 -3.11 11.37
N LEU A 123 5.98 -2.07 11.58
CA LEU A 123 5.33 -1.74 12.83
C LEU A 123 3.90 -2.27 12.82
N GLY A 124 3.48 -2.96 13.88
CA GLY A 124 2.15 -3.51 14.00
C GLY A 124 1.95 -4.33 15.26
N ALA A 125 0.90 -5.13 15.32
CA ALA A 125 0.68 -6.05 16.43
C ALA A 125 0.23 -7.44 15.94
N ILE A 126 0.62 -8.48 16.67
CA ILE A 126 0.30 -9.89 16.42
C ILE A 126 -0.17 -10.56 17.69
N GLY A 127 -0.90 -11.63 17.58
CA GLY A 127 -1.35 -12.42 18.72
C GLY A 127 -0.27 -13.37 19.25
N GLN A 128 -0.57 -14.00 20.36
CA GLN A 128 0.30 -15.01 20.98
C GLN A 128 -0.18 -16.42 20.59
N ASP A 129 -0.04 -16.76 19.33
CA ASP A 129 -0.44 -18.05 18.75
C ASP A 129 0.57 -18.57 17.71
N GLY A 130 0.30 -19.72 17.10
CA GLY A 130 1.19 -20.33 16.10
C GLY A 130 1.30 -19.56 14.78
N TYR A 131 0.41 -18.63 14.49
CA TYR A 131 0.50 -17.76 13.32
C TYR A 131 1.54 -16.66 13.49
N LYS A 132 1.80 -16.23 14.73
CA LYS A 132 2.88 -15.29 15.06
C LYS A 132 4.21 -15.72 14.43
N ASP A 133 4.59 -16.98 14.62
CA ASP A 133 5.88 -17.50 14.16
C ASP A 133 5.96 -17.53 12.63
N LYS A 134 4.82 -17.75 11.95
CA LYS A 134 4.75 -17.68 10.48
C LYS A 134 5.01 -16.27 9.98
N ILE A 135 4.42 -15.24 10.62
CA ILE A 135 4.63 -13.84 10.27
C ILE A 135 6.08 -13.43 10.53
N LEU A 136 6.61 -13.72 11.73
CA LEU A 136 7.98 -13.39 12.09
C LEU A 136 9.00 -14.01 11.13
N TYR A 137 8.83 -15.31 10.84
CA TYR A 137 9.67 -16.01 9.87
C TYR A 137 9.61 -15.37 8.47
N ALA A 138 8.41 -15.03 8.00
CA ALA A 138 8.22 -14.45 6.68
C ALA A 138 8.85 -13.07 6.53
N LEU A 139 8.74 -12.21 7.55
CA LEU A 139 9.37 -10.91 7.56
C LEU A 139 10.90 -11.03 7.61
N GLN A 140 11.41 -11.79 8.57
CA GLN A 140 12.85 -11.96 8.77
C GLN A 140 13.53 -12.63 7.57
N SER A 141 12.93 -13.69 7.00
CA SER A 141 13.46 -14.35 5.82
C SER A 141 13.48 -13.46 4.58
N ALA A 142 12.59 -12.48 4.51
CA ALA A 142 12.60 -11.45 3.46
C ALA A 142 13.54 -10.28 3.77
N GLY A 143 14.19 -10.24 4.94
CA GLY A 143 15.06 -9.15 5.35
C GLY A 143 14.31 -7.91 5.86
N VAL A 144 13.06 -8.09 6.31
CA VAL A 144 12.24 -7.05 6.96
C VAL A 144 12.37 -7.19 8.46
N LYS A 145 12.70 -6.09 9.16
CA LYS A 145 12.77 -6.05 10.62
C LYS A 145 11.35 -6.01 11.20
N PRO A 146 10.93 -7.01 12.00
CA PRO A 146 9.66 -6.93 12.70
C PRO A 146 9.79 -6.05 13.95
N LEU A 147 8.96 -5.04 14.07
CA LEU A 147 8.70 -4.25 15.27
C LEU A 147 7.23 -4.47 15.64
N LEU A 148 6.94 -5.65 16.16
CA LEU A 148 5.59 -6.15 16.36
C LEU A 148 5.29 -6.36 17.86
N GLN A 149 4.26 -5.66 18.34
CA GLN A 149 3.72 -5.90 19.66
C GLN A 149 3.03 -7.26 19.73
N VAL A 150 3.38 -8.10 20.67
CA VAL A 150 2.67 -9.37 20.91
C VAL A 150 1.55 -9.13 21.91
N ILE A 151 0.31 -9.39 21.50
CA ILE A 151 -0.87 -9.19 22.33
C ILE A 151 -1.25 -10.50 23.01
N PRO A 152 -1.14 -10.58 24.36
CA PRO A 152 -1.51 -11.77 25.11
C PRO A 152 -3.00 -12.12 24.96
N ASN A 153 -3.32 -13.39 24.98
CA ASN A 153 -4.71 -13.92 24.94
C ASN A 153 -5.52 -13.46 23.72
N MET A 154 -4.85 -13.08 22.63
CA MET A 154 -5.49 -12.70 21.38
C MET A 154 -4.88 -13.47 20.23
N SER A 155 -5.71 -13.83 19.24
CA SER A 155 -5.24 -14.46 18.01
C SER A 155 -4.64 -13.43 17.05
N THR A 156 -3.62 -13.86 16.32
CA THR A 156 -3.09 -13.11 15.17
C THR A 156 -4.18 -12.91 14.13
N SER A 157 -4.21 -11.76 13.48
CA SER A 157 -5.13 -11.47 12.39
C SER A 157 -4.90 -12.42 11.21
N ARG A 158 -5.98 -12.89 10.60
CA ARG A 158 -5.94 -13.88 9.52
C ARG A 158 -6.96 -13.56 8.45
N CYS A 159 -6.73 -14.05 7.24
CA CYS A 159 -7.70 -13.99 6.16
C CYS A 159 -7.93 -15.41 5.61
N GLY A 160 -9.19 -15.86 5.63
CA GLY A 160 -9.58 -17.07 4.93
C GLY A 160 -9.67 -16.80 3.44
N VAL A 161 -8.97 -17.60 2.63
CA VAL A 161 -8.94 -17.46 1.17
C VAL A 161 -9.46 -18.76 0.55
N GLY A 162 -10.74 -18.76 0.18
CA GLY A 162 -11.32 -19.86 -0.58
C GLY A 162 -11.02 -19.71 -2.07
N ILE A 163 -10.55 -20.77 -2.70
CA ILE A 163 -10.17 -20.80 -4.12
C ILE A 163 -11.07 -21.80 -4.85
N TRP A 164 -11.64 -21.39 -5.99
CA TRP A 164 -12.35 -22.22 -6.92
C TRP A 164 -11.98 -21.85 -8.35
N GLN A 165 -11.37 -22.77 -9.06
CA GLN A 165 -10.83 -22.50 -10.40
C GLN A 165 -9.86 -21.29 -10.36
N LYS A 166 -10.28 -20.15 -10.90
CA LYS A 166 -9.50 -18.89 -10.85
C LYS A 166 -10.15 -17.82 -9.98
N GLU A 167 -11.31 -18.13 -9.38
CA GLU A 167 -12.03 -17.20 -8.51
C GLU A 167 -11.64 -17.39 -7.06
N ARG A 168 -11.81 -16.35 -6.27
CA ARG A 168 -11.51 -16.32 -4.84
C ARG A 168 -12.63 -15.68 -4.06
N CYS A 169 -12.72 -16.06 -2.79
CA CYS A 169 -13.41 -15.28 -1.78
C CYS A 169 -12.47 -15.00 -0.61
N LEU A 170 -12.56 -13.82 -0.05
CA LEU A 170 -11.71 -13.37 1.05
C LEU A 170 -12.56 -13.15 2.30
N LEU A 171 -12.12 -13.70 3.41
CA LEU A 171 -12.73 -13.52 4.72
C LEU A 171 -11.68 -13.01 5.72
N PRO A 172 -11.37 -11.71 5.76
CA PRO A 172 -10.48 -11.16 6.77
C PRO A 172 -11.12 -11.17 8.17
N HIS A 173 -10.32 -11.55 9.16
CA HIS A 173 -10.63 -11.50 10.58
C HIS A 173 -9.53 -10.74 11.31
N ILE A 174 -9.74 -9.45 11.44
CA ILE A 174 -8.79 -8.54 12.07
C ILE A 174 -8.95 -8.65 13.59
N LYS A 175 -7.86 -8.96 14.29
CA LYS A 175 -7.79 -9.17 15.74
C LYS A 175 -6.63 -8.39 16.35
N ALA A 176 -5.54 -9.08 16.67
CA ALA A 176 -4.41 -8.48 17.36
C ALA A 176 -3.81 -7.27 16.63
N SER A 177 -3.87 -7.22 15.29
CA SER A 177 -3.34 -6.08 14.53
C SER A 177 -4.04 -4.75 14.89
N ASN A 178 -5.31 -4.78 15.30
CA ASN A 178 -6.02 -3.59 15.79
C ASN A 178 -5.68 -3.22 17.25
N CYS A 179 -4.80 -3.97 17.91
CA CYS A 179 -4.49 -3.77 19.33
C CYS A 179 -3.12 -3.12 19.57
N LEU A 180 -2.44 -2.66 18.53
CA LEU A 180 -1.21 -1.88 18.72
C LEU A 180 -1.47 -0.69 19.63
N THR A 181 -0.66 -0.54 20.70
CA THR A 181 -0.87 0.49 21.70
C THR A 181 0.06 1.69 21.55
N GLU A 182 -0.35 2.83 22.06
CA GLU A 182 0.48 4.04 22.09
C GLU A 182 1.68 3.87 22.99
N GLU A 183 1.56 3.10 24.08
CA GLU A 183 2.63 2.77 25.00
C GLU A 183 3.75 2.03 24.26
N PHE A 184 3.41 0.98 23.50
CA PHE A 184 4.40 0.24 22.70
C PHE A 184 5.13 1.16 21.70
N VAL A 185 4.39 2.06 21.05
CA VAL A 185 4.99 3.04 20.13
C VAL A 185 5.92 3.99 20.87
N SER A 186 5.54 4.45 22.06
CA SER A 186 6.35 5.34 22.89
C SER A 186 7.63 4.66 23.39
N GLU A 187 7.55 3.40 23.82
CA GLU A 187 8.70 2.61 24.22
C GLU A 187 9.73 2.40 23.09
N HIS A 188 9.27 2.42 21.84
CA HIS A 188 10.12 2.22 20.66
C HIS A 188 10.30 3.50 19.83
N GLU A 189 10.02 4.66 20.40
CA GLU A 189 10.01 5.95 19.70
C GLU A 189 11.33 6.23 18.98
N SER A 190 12.47 6.00 19.61
CA SER A 190 13.77 6.23 19.00
C SER A 190 14.00 5.39 17.75
N GLU A 191 13.57 4.13 17.77
CA GLU A 191 13.68 3.24 16.61
C GLU A 191 12.73 3.62 15.49
N ILE A 192 11.50 4.01 15.84
CA ILE A 192 10.48 4.42 14.87
C ILE A 192 10.93 5.69 14.14
N TYR A 193 11.34 6.71 14.91
CA TYR A 193 11.73 7.99 14.32
C TYR A 193 13.16 8.01 13.76
N ASP A 194 13.95 6.96 13.87
CA ASP A 194 15.22 6.82 13.16
C ASP A 194 15.05 6.44 11.66
N ASN A 195 13.81 6.22 11.19
CA ASN A 195 13.55 5.95 9.79
C ASN A 195 13.38 7.23 8.96
N ASP A 196 13.74 7.18 7.67
CA ASP A 196 13.65 8.32 6.74
C ASP A 196 12.22 8.53 6.21
N ALA A 197 11.44 7.45 6.13
CA ALA A 197 10.08 7.48 5.63
C ALA A 197 9.13 6.62 6.47
N LEU A 198 7.88 7.09 6.58
CA LEU A 198 6.74 6.37 7.15
C LEU A 198 5.76 6.01 6.04
N LEU A 199 5.40 4.74 5.92
CA LEU A 199 4.35 4.26 5.05
C LEU A 199 3.14 3.84 5.89
N ILE A 200 1.96 4.36 5.58
CA ILE A 200 0.71 4.10 6.31
C ILE A 200 -0.27 3.36 5.42
N GLU A 201 -0.82 2.28 5.94
CA GLU A 201 -1.89 1.53 5.32
C GLU A 201 -3.24 2.17 5.60
N GLY A 202 -4.03 2.45 4.56
CA GLY A 202 -5.37 3.03 4.72
C GLY A 202 -6.30 2.18 5.57
N TYR A 203 -6.25 0.85 5.48
CA TYR A 203 -7.04 -0.04 6.35
C TYR A 203 -6.76 0.18 7.85
N PHE A 204 -5.54 0.55 8.21
CA PHE A 204 -5.15 0.76 9.61
C PHE A 204 -5.79 2.02 10.21
N LEU A 205 -6.20 2.98 9.36
CA LEU A 205 -6.83 4.23 9.78
C LEU A 205 -8.24 4.02 10.38
N GLN A 206 -8.89 2.92 10.09
CA GLN A 206 -10.20 2.62 10.65
C GLN A 206 -10.17 2.69 12.18
N GLU A 207 -9.23 1.97 12.79
CA GLU A 207 -9.14 1.78 14.25
C GLU A 207 -8.01 2.60 14.91
N LYS A 208 -6.97 2.95 14.16
CA LYS A 208 -5.75 3.56 14.70
C LYS A 208 -5.45 4.94 14.10
N TYR A 209 -6.50 5.69 13.81
CA TYR A 209 -6.38 7.01 13.20
C TYR A 209 -5.52 7.98 14.03
N GLU A 210 -5.78 8.11 15.34
CA GLU A 210 -5.05 9.06 16.19
C GLU A 210 -3.57 8.70 16.29
N LEU A 211 -3.24 7.42 16.40
CA LEU A 211 -1.87 6.93 16.37
C LEU A 211 -1.18 7.27 15.04
N CYS A 212 -1.84 7.02 13.92
CA CYS A 212 -1.31 7.37 12.60
C CYS A 212 -1.10 8.88 12.44
N LYS A 213 -2.04 9.69 12.92
CA LYS A 213 -1.93 11.15 12.91
C LYS A 213 -0.75 11.64 13.75
N HIS A 214 -0.56 11.08 14.93
CA HIS A 214 0.58 11.37 15.80
C HIS A 214 1.91 11.06 15.08
N LEU A 215 2.04 9.86 14.48
CA LEU A 215 3.21 9.47 13.71
C LEU A 215 3.45 10.40 12.52
N CYS A 216 2.41 10.71 11.72
CA CYS A 216 2.51 11.66 10.60
C CYS A 216 3.07 13.00 11.05
N THR A 217 2.49 13.56 12.14
CA THR A 217 2.89 14.86 12.66
C THR A 217 4.36 14.85 13.08
N SER A 218 4.80 13.80 13.77
CA SER A 218 6.19 13.66 14.24
C SER A 218 7.19 13.50 13.09
N PHE A 219 6.84 12.67 12.08
CA PHE A 219 7.67 12.54 10.87
C PHE A 219 7.78 13.87 10.11
N LYS A 220 6.67 14.59 9.96
CA LYS A 220 6.68 15.89 9.29
C LYS A 220 7.46 16.97 10.05
N ARG A 221 7.36 17.01 11.39
CA ARG A 221 8.21 17.89 12.24
C ARG A 221 9.69 17.61 12.03
N SER A 222 10.07 16.34 11.84
CA SER A 222 11.44 15.91 11.55
C SER A 222 11.82 15.98 10.07
N LYS A 223 10.99 16.59 9.22
CA LYS A 223 11.19 16.75 7.77
C LYS A 223 11.32 15.43 7.01
N LYS A 224 10.73 14.37 7.53
CA LYS A 224 10.76 13.03 6.96
C LYS A 224 9.55 12.77 6.06
N MET A 225 9.69 11.79 5.18
CA MET A 225 8.68 11.46 4.19
C MET A 225 7.51 10.70 4.81
N VAL A 226 6.29 11.02 4.39
CA VAL A 226 5.08 10.25 4.71
C VAL A 226 4.44 9.77 3.42
N ILE A 227 4.13 8.48 3.37
CA ILE A 227 3.46 7.80 2.25
C ILE A 227 2.16 7.21 2.78
N LEU A 228 1.06 7.42 2.06
CA LEU A 228 -0.26 6.86 2.38
C LEU A 228 -0.73 5.97 1.25
N THR A 229 -1.19 4.75 1.55
CA THR A 229 -1.99 3.95 0.62
C THR A 229 -3.48 4.12 0.93
N LEU A 230 -4.33 4.28 -0.09
CA LEU A 230 -5.78 4.42 0.12
C LEU A 230 -6.45 3.06 0.42
N SER A 231 -5.83 1.98 -0.02
CA SER A 231 -6.13 0.57 0.30
C SER A 231 -7.41 -0.01 -0.29
N ALA A 232 -8.54 0.68 -0.28
CA ALA A 232 -9.78 0.23 -0.90
C ALA A 232 -10.80 1.38 -1.06
N VAL A 233 -11.68 1.25 -2.06
CA VAL A 233 -12.76 2.21 -2.30
C VAL A 233 -13.67 2.39 -1.08
N PHE A 234 -14.07 1.28 -0.44
CA PHE A 234 -14.93 1.36 0.75
C PHE A 234 -14.26 2.06 1.93
N MET A 235 -12.92 1.95 2.07
CA MET A 235 -12.17 2.69 3.09
C MET A 235 -12.21 4.20 2.83
N VAL A 236 -12.01 4.60 1.58
CA VAL A 236 -12.10 6.00 1.18
C VAL A 236 -13.48 6.58 1.43
N GLN A 237 -14.54 5.80 1.18
CA GLN A 237 -15.92 6.21 1.37
C GLN A 237 -16.33 6.25 2.84
N ALA A 238 -16.03 5.19 3.60
CA ALA A 238 -16.47 5.05 4.99
C ALA A 238 -15.64 5.89 5.98
N HIS A 239 -14.36 6.13 5.68
CA HIS A 239 -13.41 6.83 6.58
C HIS A 239 -12.81 8.08 5.93
N ARG A 240 -13.61 8.73 5.09
CA ARG A 240 -13.18 9.84 4.24
C ARG A 240 -12.45 10.95 4.99
N GLU A 241 -13.00 11.43 6.09
CA GLU A 241 -12.40 12.53 6.87
C GLU A 241 -11.02 12.15 7.42
N LYS A 242 -10.90 10.95 7.98
CA LYS A 242 -9.64 10.41 8.49
C LYS A 242 -8.58 10.30 7.39
N ILE A 243 -8.97 9.72 6.24
CA ILE A 243 -8.08 9.55 5.09
C ILE A 243 -7.66 10.92 4.53
N MET A 244 -8.60 11.84 4.38
CA MET A 244 -8.34 13.18 3.87
C MET A 244 -7.37 13.93 4.78
N GLU A 245 -7.51 13.82 6.10
CA GLU A 245 -6.60 14.46 7.03
C GLU A 245 -5.18 13.88 6.96
N ILE A 246 -5.03 12.55 6.95
CA ILE A 246 -3.71 11.91 6.79
C ILE A 246 -3.10 12.23 5.42
N ALA A 247 -3.92 12.34 4.37
CA ALA A 247 -3.47 12.76 3.05
C ALA A 247 -2.85 14.17 3.03
N GLN A 248 -3.29 15.09 3.91
CA GLN A 248 -2.65 16.41 4.04
C GLN A 248 -1.18 16.31 4.45
N TYR A 249 -0.84 15.37 5.35
CA TYR A 249 0.55 15.12 5.77
C TYR A 249 1.38 14.38 4.71
N SER A 250 0.73 13.62 3.82
CA SER A 250 1.39 12.69 2.91
C SER A 250 2.14 13.40 1.78
N ASP A 251 3.36 12.96 1.51
CA ASP A 251 4.20 13.40 0.39
C ASP A 251 4.00 12.53 -0.85
N MET A 252 3.52 11.32 -0.65
CA MET A 252 3.08 10.42 -1.71
C MET A 252 1.76 9.77 -1.31
N ILE A 253 0.79 9.74 -2.21
CA ILE A 253 -0.48 9.03 -2.06
C ILE A 253 -0.52 7.94 -3.12
N VAL A 254 -0.71 6.71 -2.68
CA VAL A 254 -0.76 5.51 -3.51
C VAL A 254 -2.17 4.97 -3.55
N ALA A 255 -2.67 4.68 -4.73
CA ALA A 255 -4.03 4.18 -4.93
C ALA A 255 -4.13 3.37 -6.23
N ASN A 256 -5.22 2.64 -6.41
CA ASN A 256 -5.67 2.29 -7.75
C ASN A 256 -6.60 3.39 -8.31
N MET A 257 -6.97 3.29 -9.60
CA MET A 257 -7.78 4.33 -10.24
C MET A 257 -9.18 4.44 -9.62
N GLU A 258 -9.78 3.35 -9.18
CA GLU A 258 -11.10 3.37 -8.51
C GLU A 258 -11.03 4.06 -7.15
N GLU A 259 -9.99 3.77 -6.37
CA GLU A 259 -9.74 4.42 -5.07
C GLU A 259 -9.46 5.92 -5.24
N MET A 260 -8.66 6.29 -6.25
CA MET A 260 -8.35 7.69 -6.53
C MET A 260 -9.59 8.46 -7.03
N THR A 261 -10.44 7.82 -7.83
CA THR A 261 -11.72 8.36 -8.29
C THR A 261 -12.66 8.60 -7.11
N ALA A 262 -12.74 7.64 -6.19
CA ALA A 262 -13.51 7.80 -4.94
C ALA A 262 -12.92 8.91 -4.05
N PHE A 263 -11.60 9.00 -3.94
CA PHE A 263 -10.92 10.07 -3.21
C PHE A 263 -11.21 11.46 -3.80
N ALA A 264 -11.19 11.57 -5.12
CA ALA A 264 -11.54 12.78 -5.84
C ALA A 264 -13.04 13.12 -5.78
N GLU A 265 -13.94 12.17 -5.41
CA GLU A 265 -15.41 12.31 -5.45
C GLU A 265 -15.91 12.67 -6.85
N VAL A 266 -15.41 12.00 -7.82
CA VAL A 266 -15.89 12.13 -9.19
C VAL A 266 -16.49 10.82 -9.64
N GLU A 267 -17.40 10.88 -10.60
CA GLU A 267 -17.80 9.73 -11.38
C GLU A 267 -16.66 9.35 -12.34
N LYS A 268 -16.90 8.46 -13.26
CA LYS A 268 -15.89 8.06 -14.25
C LYS A 268 -15.43 9.25 -15.11
N ASP A 269 -14.15 9.61 -15.02
CA ASP A 269 -13.53 10.70 -15.76
C ASP A 269 -12.13 10.29 -16.27
N SER A 270 -11.52 11.15 -17.08
CA SER A 270 -10.15 10.95 -17.53
C SER A 270 -9.17 11.00 -16.35
N PRO A 271 -8.07 10.22 -16.37
CA PRO A 271 -7.05 10.26 -15.33
C PRO A 271 -6.56 11.68 -15.01
N LYS A 272 -6.42 12.54 -16.04
CA LYS A 272 -6.03 13.94 -15.90
C LYS A 272 -6.99 14.71 -14.99
N ASN A 273 -8.29 14.63 -15.25
CA ASN A 273 -9.30 15.33 -14.47
C ASN A 273 -9.38 14.80 -13.03
N VAL A 274 -9.34 13.46 -12.86
CA VAL A 274 -9.30 12.84 -11.54
C VAL A 274 -8.13 13.40 -10.71
N PHE A 275 -6.94 13.50 -11.31
CA PHE A 275 -5.76 14.01 -10.61
C PHE A 275 -5.87 15.50 -10.27
N ILE A 276 -6.36 16.34 -11.20
CA ILE A 276 -6.57 17.76 -10.93
C ILE A 276 -7.51 17.95 -9.73
N ILE A 277 -8.62 17.22 -9.70
CA ILE A 277 -9.60 17.31 -8.61
C ILE A 277 -9.03 16.76 -7.30
N ALA A 278 -8.30 15.64 -7.35
CA ALA A 278 -7.64 15.08 -6.16
C ALA A 278 -6.62 16.07 -5.56
N PHE A 279 -5.78 16.69 -6.39
CA PHE A 279 -4.86 17.72 -5.92
C PHE A 279 -5.59 18.95 -5.37
N GLY A 280 -6.72 19.33 -5.97
CA GLY A 280 -7.55 20.43 -5.50
C GLY A 280 -8.14 20.24 -4.10
N LYS A 281 -8.26 18.99 -3.62
CA LYS A 281 -8.71 18.68 -2.26
C LYS A 281 -7.60 18.71 -1.21
N LEU A 282 -6.35 18.88 -1.63
CA LEU A 282 -5.17 18.80 -0.79
C LEU A 282 -4.50 20.17 -0.65
N ALA A 283 -3.95 20.44 0.53
CA ALA A 283 -3.19 21.66 0.76
C ALA A 283 -2.01 21.76 -0.22
N PRO A 284 -1.69 22.96 -0.73
CA PRO A 284 -0.59 23.18 -1.65
C PRO A 284 0.75 22.77 -1.06
N LYS A 285 1.30 21.67 -1.54
CA LYS A 285 2.68 21.26 -1.26
C LYS A 285 3.16 20.29 -2.34
N ASP A 286 4.47 20.16 -2.47
CA ASP A 286 5.05 19.14 -3.34
C ASP A 286 4.64 17.76 -2.86
N ARG A 287 3.92 17.02 -3.72
CA ARG A 287 3.52 15.62 -3.49
C ARG A 287 3.36 14.86 -4.79
N LEU A 288 3.40 13.54 -4.69
CA LEU A 288 3.15 12.64 -5.80
C LEU A 288 1.81 11.91 -5.59
N LEU A 289 1.06 11.74 -6.66
CA LEU A 289 0.03 10.71 -6.77
C LEU A 289 0.62 9.56 -7.59
N LEU A 290 0.59 8.35 -7.03
CA LEU A 290 1.01 7.11 -7.66
C LEU A 290 -0.23 6.23 -7.80
N VAL A 291 -0.73 6.06 -9.04
CA VAL A 291 -2.03 5.45 -9.28
C VAL A 291 -1.90 4.30 -10.27
N THR A 292 -2.24 3.10 -9.82
CA THR A 292 -2.29 1.91 -10.68
C THR A 292 -3.66 1.78 -11.34
N ASP A 293 -3.70 1.29 -12.59
CA ASP A 293 -4.93 1.11 -13.38
C ASP A 293 -4.91 -0.20 -14.17
N GLY A 294 -4.54 -1.27 -13.51
CA GLY A 294 -4.49 -2.62 -14.06
C GLY A 294 -3.75 -2.67 -15.40
N GLY A 295 -4.39 -3.20 -16.43
CA GLY A 295 -3.82 -3.29 -17.78
C GLY A 295 -3.57 -1.95 -18.47
N ASN A 296 -4.22 -0.87 -18.02
CA ASN A 296 -3.99 0.48 -18.54
C ASN A 296 -2.68 1.10 -18.00
N GLY A 297 -2.06 0.45 -17.02
CA GLY A 297 -0.74 0.81 -16.53
C GLY A 297 -0.76 1.57 -15.21
N VAL A 298 0.23 2.41 -15.05
CA VAL A 298 0.48 3.19 -13.82
C VAL A 298 0.69 4.63 -14.19
N TYR A 299 0.14 5.50 -13.39
CA TYR A 299 0.30 6.94 -13.51
C TYR A 299 1.06 7.48 -12.30
N VAL A 300 2.05 8.33 -12.56
CA VAL A 300 2.66 9.19 -11.53
C VAL A 300 2.41 10.62 -11.91
N SER A 301 1.87 11.40 -10.99
CA SER A 301 1.53 12.79 -11.24
C SER A 301 1.97 13.71 -10.12
N LYS A 302 2.33 14.92 -10.48
CA LYS A 302 2.63 16.05 -9.60
C LYS A 302 1.87 17.28 -10.08
N PHE A 303 1.52 18.17 -9.15
CA PHE A 303 0.82 19.41 -9.45
C PHE A 303 1.72 20.62 -9.17
N ASP A 304 1.80 21.54 -10.12
CA ASP A 304 2.46 22.84 -9.96
C ASP A 304 1.42 23.87 -9.46
N TYR A 305 1.39 24.07 -8.15
CA TYR A 305 0.44 25.00 -7.53
C TYR A 305 0.70 26.49 -7.91
N LYS A 306 1.91 26.83 -8.35
CA LYS A 306 2.21 28.21 -8.81
C LYS A 306 1.57 28.48 -10.16
N LYS A 307 1.51 27.48 -11.03
CA LYS A 307 0.91 27.56 -12.35
C LYS A 307 -0.56 27.13 -12.36
N GLY A 308 -1.04 26.50 -11.28
CA GLY A 308 -2.41 25.98 -11.19
C GLY A 308 -2.70 24.82 -12.15
N GLN A 309 -1.71 24.01 -12.48
CA GLN A 309 -1.84 22.91 -13.43
C GLN A 309 -1.00 21.69 -13.04
N LEU A 310 -1.29 20.56 -13.67
CA LEU A 310 -0.41 19.38 -13.53
C LEU A 310 0.98 19.69 -14.10
N ASP A 311 2.01 19.41 -13.31
CA ASP A 311 3.40 19.57 -13.73
C ASP A 311 3.77 18.47 -14.74
N PHE A 312 3.34 17.23 -14.46
CA PHE A 312 3.47 16.10 -15.38
C PHE A 312 2.49 14.96 -15.03
N ILE A 313 2.24 14.11 -16.00
CA ILE A 313 1.72 12.75 -15.83
C ILE A 313 2.69 11.83 -16.56
N LEU A 314 3.33 10.93 -15.80
CA LEU A 314 4.10 9.82 -16.34
C LEU A 314 3.18 8.61 -16.39
N GLN A 315 3.02 7.99 -17.56
CA GLN A 315 2.32 6.71 -17.70
C GLN A 315 3.33 5.63 -18.06
N SER A 316 3.29 4.54 -17.31
CA SER A 316 4.11 3.35 -17.54
C SER A 316 3.21 2.13 -17.72
N PHE A 317 3.45 1.34 -18.75
CA PHE A 317 2.61 0.19 -19.09
C PHE A 317 3.18 -1.10 -18.50
N PRO A 318 2.31 -2.00 -18.00
CA PRO A 318 2.73 -3.32 -17.54
C PRO A 318 3.09 -4.21 -18.74
N HIS A 319 3.65 -5.38 -18.43
CA HIS A 319 3.82 -6.43 -19.44
C HIS A 319 2.48 -6.88 -19.99
N ASN A 320 2.43 -7.12 -21.31
CA ASN A 320 1.26 -7.69 -21.93
C ASN A 320 1.20 -9.20 -21.62
N LEU A 321 0.36 -9.58 -20.66
CA LEU A 321 0.15 -10.95 -20.22
C LEU A 321 -1.09 -11.54 -20.87
N LYS A 322 -1.00 -12.82 -21.23
CA LYS A 322 -2.20 -13.59 -21.56
C LYS A 322 -2.91 -13.99 -20.26
N ASN A 323 -4.23 -14.04 -20.28
CA ASN A 323 -5.02 -14.45 -19.11
C ASN A 323 -4.63 -15.84 -18.55
N GLU A 324 -4.04 -16.70 -19.39
CA GLU A 324 -3.56 -18.03 -18.97
C GLU A 324 -2.32 -17.98 -18.09
N GLU A 325 -1.52 -16.92 -18.21
CA GLU A 325 -0.29 -16.72 -17.43
C GLU A 325 -0.56 -16.11 -16.04
N ILE A 326 -1.77 -15.58 -15.83
CA ILE A 326 -2.18 -14.98 -14.55
C ILE A 326 -2.68 -16.10 -13.64
N CYS A 327 -1.98 -16.29 -12.53
CA CYS A 327 -2.35 -17.21 -11.48
C CYS A 327 -3.22 -16.53 -10.42
N ASP A 328 -2.80 -15.34 -9.96
CA ASP A 328 -3.43 -14.61 -8.88
C ASP A 328 -3.17 -13.10 -9.00
N LEU A 329 -4.23 -12.29 -8.92
CA LEU A 329 -4.11 -10.84 -8.93
C LEU A 329 -3.95 -10.24 -7.52
N ASN A 330 -4.17 -11.04 -6.45
CA ASN A 330 -3.98 -10.56 -5.09
C ASN A 330 -2.51 -10.22 -4.84
N GLY A 331 -2.28 -9.06 -4.22
CA GLY A 331 -0.95 -8.56 -3.95
C GLY A 331 -0.22 -7.95 -5.14
N ALA A 332 -0.87 -7.83 -6.32
CA ALA A 332 -0.28 -7.15 -7.49
C ALA A 332 0.05 -5.69 -7.18
N GLY A 333 -0.87 -4.98 -6.53
CA GLY A 333 -0.68 -3.59 -6.10
C GLY A 333 0.43 -3.47 -5.04
N ASP A 334 0.46 -4.39 -4.08
CA ASP A 334 1.49 -4.45 -3.05
C ASP A 334 2.87 -4.70 -3.67
N ALA A 335 2.93 -5.64 -4.61
CA ALA A 335 4.16 -5.96 -5.33
C ALA A 335 4.64 -4.79 -6.20
N PHE A 336 3.71 -4.13 -6.88
CA PHE A 336 4.01 -2.92 -7.63
C PHE A 336 4.63 -1.86 -6.73
N LEU A 337 3.97 -1.54 -5.61
CA LEU A 337 4.48 -0.54 -4.65
C LEU A 337 5.84 -0.98 -4.08
N GLY A 338 6.00 -2.26 -3.77
CA GLY A 338 7.28 -2.79 -3.27
C GLY A 338 8.43 -2.63 -4.27
N GLY A 339 8.21 -2.97 -5.52
CA GLY A 339 9.17 -2.77 -6.61
C GLY A 339 9.48 -1.29 -6.84
N PHE A 340 8.45 -0.43 -6.88
CA PHE A 340 8.57 1.03 -6.99
C PHE A 340 9.44 1.59 -5.85
N LEU A 341 9.10 1.31 -4.60
CA LEU A 341 9.84 1.80 -3.43
C LEU A 341 11.30 1.36 -3.43
N SER A 342 11.60 0.15 -3.91
CA SER A 342 12.97 -0.36 -3.98
C SER A 342 13.89 0.53 -4.81
N GLN A 343 13.41 1.06 -5.94
CA GLN A 343 14.17 1.98 -6.79
C GLN A 343 14.07 3.43 -6.32
N PHE A 344 12.91 3.80 -5.76
CA PHE A 344 12.71 5.12 -5.18
C PHE A 344 13.69 5.39 -4.02
N MET A 345 13.90 4.42 -3.14
CA MET A 345 14.91 4.48 -2.07
C MET A 345 16.33 4.63 -2.59
N LYS A 346 16.63 4.09 -3.76
CA LYS A 346 17.95 4.26 -4.42
C LYS A 346 18.13 5.63 -5.07
N GLY A 347 17.07 6.44 -5.14
CA GLY A 347 17.06 7.72 -5.85
C GLY A 347 17.00 7.56 -7.38
N ALA A 348 16.43 6.47 -7.87
CA ALA A 348 16.20 6.25 -9.30
C ALA A 348 15.12 7.20 -9.86
N SER A 349 15.06 7.33 -11.19
CA SER A 349 14.02 8.11 -11.83
C SER A 349 12.63 7.53 -11.55
N LEU A 350 11.59 8.36 -11.52
CA LEU A 350 10.20 7.88 -11.34
C LEU A 350 9.81 6.85 -12.40
N HIS A 351 10.34 7.00 -13.59
CA HIS A 351 10.22 6.05 -14.67
C HIS A 351 10.79 4.66 -14.32
N ASP A 352 12.03 4.63 -13.82
CA ASP A 352 12.66 3.36 -13.41
C ASP A 352 11.97 2.75 -12.19
N CYS A 353 11.44 3.60 -11.30
CA CYS A 353 10.60 3.15 -10.18
C CYS A 353 9.32 2.44 -10.68
N CYS A 354 8.57 3.06 -11.62
CA CYS A 354 7.38 2.45 -12.20
C CYS A 354 7.69 1.13 -12.92
N LYS A 355 8.79 1.10 -13.66
CA LYS A 355 9.25 -0.11 -14.33
C LYS A 355 9.54 -1.24 -13.35
N ALA A 356 10.25 -0.94 -12.28
CA ALA A 356 10.54 -1.92 -11.23
C ALA A 356 9.27 -2.41 -10.54
N GLY A 357 8.29 -1.52 -10.31
CA GLY A 357 6.97 -1.88 -9.81
C GLY A 357 6.24 -2.84 -10.75
N ASN A 358 6.19 -2.53 -12.05
CA ASN A 358 5.58 -3.39 -13.06
C ASN A 358 6.25 -4.78 -13.13
N GLU A 359 7.58 -4.83 -13.07
CA GLU A 359 8.34 -6.09 -13.05
C GLU A 359 8.04 -6.92 -11.80
N ALA A 360 8.00 -6.30 -10.63
CA ALA A 360 7.67 -6.99 -9.39
C ALA A 360 6.22 -7.54 -9.44
N ALA A 361 5.26 -6.74 -9.85
CA ALA A 361 3.87 -7.18 -10.03
C ALA A 361 3.77 -8.33 -11.05
N PHE A 362 4.47 -8.25 -12.18
CA PHE A 362 4.51 -9.30 -13.19
C PHE A 362 5.02 -10.65 -12.67
N VAL A 363 5.96 -10.63 -11.72
CA VAL A 363 6.44 -11.87 -11.08
C VAL A 363 5.39 -12.42 -10.13
N ILE A 364 4.78 -11.56 -9.31
CA ILE A 364 3.86 -11.99 -8.25
C ILE A 364 2.57 -12.55 -8.82
N ILE A 365 1.98 -11.94 -9.84
CA ILE A 365 0.70 -12.41 -10.42
C ILE A 365 0.78 -13.79 -11.09
N LYS A 366 1.99 -14.34 -11.26
CA LYS A 366 2.23 -15.71 -11.75
C LYS A 366 2.29 -16.76 -10.63
N SER A 367 2.10 -16.35 -9.38
CA SER A 367 2.13 -17.21 -8.20
C SER A 367 0.86 -17.05 -7.37
N VAL A 368 0.59 -17.98 -6.48
CA VAL A 368 -0.51 -17.88 -5.50
C VAL A 368 -0.07 -16.97 -4.36
N GLY A 369 -0.85 -15.93 -4.07
CA GLY A 369 -0.55 -14.92 -3.06
C GLY A 369 0.72 -14.12 -3.38
N CYS A 370 1.13 -13.25 -2.46
CA CYS A 370 2.35 -12.46 -2.62
C CYS A 370 3.60 -13.30 -2.30
N THR A 371 3.90 -14.26 -3.18
CA THR A 371 5.08 -15.13 -3.10
C THR A 371 6.05 -14.84 -4.24
N PHE A 372 7.33 -14.77 -3.93
CA PHE A 372 8.39 -14.48 -4.91
C PHE A 372 9.47 -15.57 -4.89
N PRO A 373 10.04 -15.92 -6.05
CA PRO A 373 11.07 -16.96 -6.16
C PRO A 373 12.37 -16.48 -5.52
N LYS A 374 13.06 -17.39 -4.80
CA LYS A 374 14.32 -17.07 -4.12
C LYS A 374 15.45 -16.76 -5.11
N ASP A 375 15.45 -17.40 -6.27
CA ASP A 375 16.58 -17.40 -7.22
C ASP A 375 16.33 -16.52 -8.45
N LYS A 376 15.21 -15.78 -8.52
CA LYS A 376 14.90 -14.96 -9.69
C LYS A 376 15.45 -13.55 -9.52
N VAL A 377 16.35 -13.16 -10.38
CA VAL A 377 16.82 -11.78 -10.51
C VAL A 377 15.89 -11.04 -11.47
N ILE A 378 15.25 -9.97 -11.00
CA ILE A 378 14.50 -9.06 -11.87
C ILE A 378 15.52 -8.16 -12.59
N ASN A 379 15.49 -8.17 -13.92
CA ASN A 379 16.35 -7.27 -14.69
C ASN A 379 15.65 -5.92 -14.86
N PHE A 380 15.97 -4.95 -14.02
CA PHE A 380 15.45 -3.59 -14.10
C PHE A 380 15.90 -2.78 -15.32
N GLN A 381 16.79 -3.34 -16.17
CA GLN A 381 17.38 -2.64 -17.33
C GLN A 381 16.66 -2.90 -18.66
N SER A 382 15.53 -3.61 -18.71
CA SER A 382 14.86 -3.95 -19.96
C SER A 382 14.30 -2.70 -20.69
N ASN A 383 14.38 -2.72 -22.04
CA ASN A 383 13.98 -1.62 -22.92
C ASN A 383 12.43 -1.55 -23.09
N SER A 384 11.69 -0.90 -22.21
CA SER A 384 10.28 -0.58 -22.43
C SER A 384 10.11 0.84 -22.99
N LYS A 385 9.28 0.98 -24.03
CA LYS A 385 8.90 2.29 -24.58
C LYS A 385 7.99 3.00 -23.59
N ASN A 386 8.27 4.26 -23.30
CA ASN A 386 7.50 5.06 -22.37
C ASN A 386 6.98 6.31 -23.05
N ASN A 387 5.77 6.70 -22.67
CA ASN A 387 5.19 7.97 -23.05
C ASN A 387 5.18 8.90 -21.84
N ILE A 388 5.97 9.96 -21.90
CA ILE A 388 5.74 11.12 -21.03
C ILE A 388 4.67 11.93 -21.74
N LEU A 389 3.46 11.90 -21.21
CA LEU A 389 2.43 12.82 -21.65
C LEU A 389 2.81 14.19 -21.04
N LYS A 390 3.37 15.07 -21.85
CA LYS A 390 3.43 16.48 -21.50
C LYS A 390 2.01 17.00 -21.52
N VAL A 391 1.51 17.44 -20.39
CA VAL A 391 0.16 18.00 -20.20
C VAL A 391 0.12 19.43 -20.67
#